data_9537bd1800d2a3487e6073e99e47c549
#
_entry.id   9537bd1800d2a3487e6073e99e47c549
#
_cell.length_a   1.000
_cell.length_b   1.000
_cell.length_c   1.000
_cell.angle_alpha   90.00
_cell.angle_beta   90.00
_cell.angle_gamma   90.00
#
_symmetry.space_group_name_H-M   'P 1'
#
loop_
_entity.id
_entity.type
_entity.pdbx_description
1 polymer ?
#
loop_
_entity_poly.entity_id
_entity_poly.type
_entity_poly.pdbx_seq_one_letter_code
_entity_poly.pdbx_strand_id
1 'polypeptide(L)'
;CFHCPLVATAVAISPATKKTTTFSTHKEQSKTMTILISGACGFMGREVAAQAKSSGIDVVCGVDIAAGVAPYQPDFPLYANYADAPRADVVIDFSNWKPGANVLDYATKYRVPVVIASTGLTDEQLHQIAEASKVVPIFRSGNMSLGIALLRALAKKAAGVLGDAFDVEIVEAHHNRKLDAPSGTALMLLDAVKSAYPDEREAVFGRHGRDCKRQHQEIGMHSLRGGTVTGEHEVCFFGTGERIRISHSAENRGVFAAGALRAAAFLMNQQPGMYSMDDVVGQL
;
A
#
# COMPACT_ATOMS: atom_id res chain seq x y z
N CYS A 1 47.45 34.12 41.43
CA CYS A 1 48.40 34.92 40.64
C CYS A 1 49.18 34.02 39.70
N PHE A 2 48.82 34.00 38.44
CA PHE A 2 49.78 33.78 37.32
C PHE A 2 49.03 34.18 36.05
N HIS A 3 49.50 35.30 35.49
CA HIS A 3 49.16 35.80 34.15
C HIS A 3 49.95 35.00 33.13
N CYS A 4 49.23 34.51 32.08
CA CYS A 4 49.88 34.00 30.87
C CYS A 4 49.36 34.83 29.69
N PRO A 5 50.20 35.48 28.84
CA PRO A 5 49.75 36.27 27.75
C PRO A 5 49.49 35.40 26.50
N LEU A 6 48.30 35.55 25.91
CA LEU A 6 47.95 35.00 24.58
C LEU A 6 48.69 35.78 23.49
N VAL A 7 49.54 35.09 22.74
CA VAL A 7 50.14 35.59 21.50
C VAL A 7 49.21 35.25 20.35
N ALA A 8 48.60 36.24 19.74
CA ALA A 8 47.77 36.06 18.53
C ALA A 8 48.67 36.08 17.28
N THR A 9 48.74 34.94 16.62
CA THR A 9 49.42 34.84 15.32
C THR A 9 48.34 35.04 14.20
N ALA A 10 48.41 36.15 13.48
CA ALA A 10 47.55 36.41 12.35
C ALA A 10 48.04 35.62 11.13
N VAL A 11 47.21 34.67 10.65
CA VAL A 11 47.41 34.00 9.36
C VAL A 11 46.70 34.76 8.27
N ALA A 12 47.48 35.26 7.33
CA ALA A 12 46.96 35.96 6.14
C ALA A 12 46.32 34.94 5.18
N ILE A 13 45.01 35.09 4.92
CA ILE A 13 44.28 34.27 3.94
C ILE A 13 44.28 35.04 2.59
N SER A 14 44.94 34.42 1.60
CA SER A 14 44.92 34.87 0.22
C SER A 14 43.55 34.64 -0.42
N PRO A 15 43.01 35.54 -1.26
CA PRO A 15 41.68 35.34 -1.86
C PRO A 15 41.73 34.31 -2.99
N ALA A 16 41.06 33.17 -2.76
CA ALA A 16 40.82 32.16 -3.79
C ALA A 16 39.79 32.69 -4.81
N THR A 17 40.20 32.73 -6.06
CA THR A 17 39.37 33.01 -7.23
C THR A 17 38.22 32.02 -7.34
N LYS A 18 36.96 32.49 -7.12
CA LYS A 18 35.75 31.74 -7.37
C LYS A 18 35.56 31.51 -8.86
N LYS A 19 35.83 30.30 -9.35
CA LYS A 19 35.32 29.83 -10.64
C LYS A 19 33.82 29.63 -10.49
N THR A 20 33.04 30.50 -11.10
CA THR A 20 31.58 30.33 -11.23
C THR A 20 31.32 29.23 -12.23
N THR A 21 31.06 28.02 -11.73
CA THR A 21 30.55 26.93 -12.55
C THR A 21 29.04 27.16 -12.71
N THR A 22 28.65 27.62 -13.89
CA THR A 22 27.26 27.70 -14.31
C THR A 22 26.72 26.26 -14.43
N PHE A 23 25.97 25.80 -13.43
CA PHE A 23 25.16 24.60 -13.56
C PHE A 23 24.02 24.92 -14.54
N SER A 24 24.14 24.41 -15.75
CA SER A 24 23.04 24.34 -16.70
C SER A 24 22.00 23.36 -16.12
N THR A 25 20.93 23.92 -15.55
CA THR A 25 19.76 23.14 -15.17
C THR A 25 18.97 22.78 -16.44
N HIS A 26 19.43 21.77 -17.18
CA HIS A 26 18.51 21.03 -18.02
C HIS A 26 17.53 20.32 -17.07
N LYS A 27 16.37 20.96 -16.81
CA LYS A 27 15.18 20.25 -16.38
C LYS A 27 14.85 19.31 -17.54
N GLU A 28 15.31 18.05 -17.48
CA GLU A 28 14.61 16.97 -18.17
C GLU A 28 13.16 17.07 -17.69
N GLN A 29 12.26 17.40 -18.59
CA GLN A 29 10.83 17.24 -18.36
C GLN A 29 10.62 15.75 -18.15
N SER A 30 10.56 15.31 -16.88
CA SER A 30 10.16 13.95 -16.56
C SER A 30 8.78 13.76 -17.19
N LYS A 31 8.70 12.87 -18.15
CA LYS A 31 7.44 12.51 -18.80
C LYS A 31 6.44 12.16 -17.68
N THR A 32 5.36 12.92 -17.59
CA THR A 32 4.30 12.65 -16.60
C THR A 32 3.74 11.26 -16.87
N MET A 33 3.71 10.41 -15.84
CA MET A 33 3.13 9.08 -15.92
C MET A 33 1.67 9.18 -16.34
N THR A 34 1.27 8.35 -17.31
CA THR A 34 -0.13 8.22 -17.75
C THR A 34 -0.73 6.91 -17.27
N ILE A 35 -1.99 6.94 -16.81
CA ILE A 35 -2.66 5.76 -16.26
C ILE A 35 -3.92 5.38 -17.05
N LEU A 36 -4.20 4.06 -17.08
CA LEU A 36 -5.50 3.49 -17.42
C LEU A 36 -6.14 2.99 -16.12
N ILE A 37 -7.40 3.35 -15.90
CA ILE A 37 -8.17 2.89 -14.73
C ILE A 37 -9.12 1.79 -15.16
N SER A 38 -8.91 0.58 -14.64
CA SER A 38 -9.83 -0.55 -14.79
C SER A 38 -10.84 -0.57 -13.64
N GLY A 39 -12.12 -0.73 -13.96
CA GLY A 39 -13.20 -0.52 -13.00
C GLY A 39 -13.49 0.97 -12.75
N ALA A 40 -13.33 1.81 -13.77
CA ALA A 40 -13.38 3.27 -13.66
C ALA A 40 -14.74 3.82 -13.21
N CYS A 41 -15.84 3.13 -13.47
CA CYS A 41 -17.18 3.52 -13.03
C CYS A 41 -17.47 3.14 -11.57
N GLY A 42 -16.66 2.27 -10.97
CA GLY A 42 -16.76 1.84 -9.58
C GLY A 42 -16.35 2.93 -8.59
N PHE A 43 -16.67 2.71 -7.31
CA PHE A 43 -16.32 3.67 -6.25
C PHE A 43 -14.81 3.95 -6.21
N MET A 44 -13.98 2.89 -6.15
CA MET A 44 -12.52 3.06 -6.07
C MET A 44 -11.91 3.61 -7.37
N GLY A 45 -12.44 3.24 -8.55
CA GLY A 45 -12.00 3.81 -9.82
C GLY A 45 -12.17 5.33 -9.86
N ARG A 46 -13.30 5.84 -9.36
CA ARG A 46 -13.56 7.29 -9.23
C ARG A 46 -12.63 7.96 -8.24
N GLU A 47 -12.34 7.32 -7.10
CA GLU A 47 -11.37 7.83 -6.13
C GLU A 47 -9.95 7.92 -6.72
N VAL A 48 -9.53 6.91 -7.49
CA VAL A 48 -8.24 6.95 -8.20
C VAL A 48 -8.22 8.09 -9.21
N ALA A 49 -9.30 8.27 -10.00
CA ALA A 49 -9.40 9.35 -10.97
C ALA A 49 -9.31 10.73 -10.30
N ALA A 50 -10.05 10.94 -9.21
CA ALA A 50 -10.03 12.20 -8.46
C ALA A 50 -8.63 12.51 -7.89
N GLN A 51 -7.96 11.50 -7.33
CA GLN A 51 -6.62 11.67 -6.79
C GLN A 51 -5.54 11.83 -7.88
N ALA A 52 -5.65 11.13 -9.00
CA ALA A 52 -4.78 11.32 -10.16
C ALA A 52 -4.83 12.77 -10.62
N LYS A 53 -6.04 13.31 -10.80
CA LYS A 53 -6.26 14.71 -11.18
C LYS A 53 -5.64 15.69 -10.21
N SER A 54 -5.82 15.50 -8.90
CA SER A 54 -5.25 16.37 -7.87
C SER A 54 -3.71 16.31 -7.80
N SER A 55 -3.13 15.17 -8.22
CA SER A 55 -1.68 14.93 -8.25
C SER A 55 -1.04 15.25 -9.61
N GLY A 56 -1.79 15.76 -10.59
CA GLY A 56 -1.29 16.06 -11.93
C GLY A 56 -0.88 14.83 -12.74
N ILE A 57 -1.50 13.67 -12.47
CA ILE A 57 -1.31 12.42 -13.21
C ILE A 57 -2.41 12.33 -14.27
N ASP A 58 -2.02 12.12 -15.52
CA ASP A 58 -2.97 12.04 -16.64
C ASP A 58 -3.67 10.66 -16.68
N VAL A 59 -5.01 10.68 -16.69
CA VAL A 59 -5.84 9.52 -16.95
C VAL A 59 -6.12 9.44 -18.45
N VAL A 60 -5.44 8.53 -19.15
CA VAL A 60 -5.62 8.35 -20.61
C VAL A 60 -7.03 7.84 -20.90
N CYS A 61 -7.51 6.88 -20.13
CA CYS A 61 -8.85 6.33 -20.26
C CYS A 61 -9.24 5.49 -19.04
N GLY A 62 -10.54 5.22 -18.93
CA GLY A 62 -11.10 4.19 -18.07
C GLY A 62 -11.64 3.01 -18.87
N VAL A 63 -11.51 1.81 -18.31
CA VAL A 63 -12.18 0.60 -18.83
C VAL A 63 -13.18 0.10 -17.79
N ASP A 64 -14.43 -0.05 -18.19
CA ASP A 64 -15.48 -0.56 -17.31
C ASP A 64 -16.62 -1.15 -18.16
N ILE A 65 -17.17 -2.28 -17.72
CA ILE A 65 -18.35 -2.91 -18.38
C ILE A 65 -19.59 -2.01 -18.38
N ALA A 66 -19.63 -1.02 -17.48
CA ALA A 66 -20.70 -0.03 -17.39
C ALA A 66 -20.41 1.25 -18.19
N ALA A 67 -19.38 1.26 -19.04
CA ALA A 67 -19.08 2.39 -19.92
C ALA A 67 -20.26 2.68 -20.84
N GLY A 68 -20.67 3.93 -20.91
CA GLY A 68 -21.84 4.39 -21.69
C GLY A 68 -23.22 4.11 -21.05
N VAL A 69 -23.27 3.38 -19.93
CA VAL A 69 -24.51 3.07 -19.20
C VAL A 69 -24.53 3.71 -17.81
N ALA A 70 -23.38 3.76 -17.14
CA ALA A 70 -23.27 4.40 -15.83
C ALA A 70 -23.49 5.92 -15.93
N PRO A 71 -24.12 6.55 -14.90
CA PRO A 71 -24.32 7.99 -14.88
C PRO A 71 -23.03 8.79 -14.67
N TYR A 72 -21.90 8.11 -14.47
CA TYR A 72 -20.59 8.73 -14.26
C TYR A 72 -20.00 9.23 -15.59
N GLN A 73 -19.70 10.51 -15.65
CA GLN A 73 -19.17 11.22 -16.81
C GLN A 73 -17.80 11.84 -16.40
N PRO A 74 -16.68 11.11 -16.52
CA PRO A 74 -15.35 11.66 -16.25
C PRO A 74 -14.90 12.60 -17.38
N ASP A 75 -13.82 13.33 -17.13
CA ASP A 75 -13.13 14.17 -18.12
C ASP A 75 -12.14 13.39 -19.02
N PHE A 76 -12.19 12.08 -19.00
CA PHE A 76 -11.40 11.17 -19.84
C PHE A 76 -12.32 10.13 -20.53
N PRO A 77 -11.87 9.52 -21.65
CA PRO A 77 -12.65 8.52 -22.37
C PRO A 77 -12.92 7.25 -21.56
N LEU A 78 -14.14 6.69 -21.69
CA LEU A 78 -14.51 5.40 -21.13
C LEU A 78 -14.70 4.37 -22.24
N TYR A 79 -14.16 3.17 -22.05
CA TYR A 79 -14.26 2.03 -22.95
C TYR A 79 -14.90 0.84 -22.23
N ALA A 80 -15.73 0.09 -22.96
CA ALA A 80 -16.38 -1.12 -22.41
C ALA A 80 -15.42 -2.31 -22.34
N ASN A 81 -14.33 -2.29 -23.10
CA ASN A 81 -13.34 -3.36 -23.18
C ASN A 81 -11.93 -2.80 -23.42
N TYR A 82 -10.91 -3.65 -23.18
CA TYR A 82 -9.51 -3.26 -23.35
C TYR A 82 -9.03 -3.22 -24.80
N ALA A 83 -9.75 -3.86 -25.73
CA ALA A 83 -9.32 -3.92 -27.13
C ALA A 83 -9.34 -2.54 -27.80
N ASP A 84 -10.27 -1.69 -27.37
CA ASP A 84 -10.48 -0.34 -27.90
C ASP A 84 -9.71 0.73 -27.09
N ALA A 85 -9.18 0.36 -25.93
CA ALA A 85 -8.50 1.29 -25.04
C ALA A 85 -7.10 1.68 -25.57
N PRO A 86 -6.75 2.98 -25.57
CA PRO A 86 -5.42 3.43 -25.96
C PRO A 86 -4.37 2.95 -24.93
N ARG A 87 -3.10 2.97 -25.36
CA ARG A 87 -1.99 2.59 -24.48
C ARG A 87 -1.76 3.65 -23.41
N ALA A 88 -1.65 3.20 -22.16
CA ALA A 88 -1.16 3.98 -21.01
C ALA A 88 0.23 3.51 -20.58
N ASP A 89 0.88 4.23 -19.68
CA ASP A 89 2.17 3.82 -19.11
C ASP A 89 1.99 2.77 -18.01
N VAL A 90 0.86 2.76 -17.28
CA VAL A 90 0.52 1.78 -16.23
C VAL A 90 -1.00 1.60 -16.11
N VAL A 91 -1.43 0.41 -15.73
CA VAL A 91 -2.84 0.10 -15.41
C VAL A 91 -3.03 0.04 -13.91
N ILE A 92 -4.13 0.64 -13.41
CA ILE A 92 -4.59 0.49 -12.03
C ILE A 92 -5.94 -0.19 -12.05
N ASP A 93 -6.01 -1.43 -11.52
CA ASP A 93 -7.19 -2.27 -11.55
C ASP A 93 -7.89 -2.37 -10.20
N PHE A 94 -9.10 -1.81 -10.14
CA PHE A 94 -10.08 -1.98 -9.07
C PHE A 94 -11.37 -2.63 -9.59
N SER A 95 -11.29 -3.42 -10.63
CA SER A 95 -12.45 -4.10 -11.21
C SER A 95 -12.81 -5.38 -10.44
N ASN A 96 -13.98 -5.93 -10.80
CA ASN A 96 -14.34 -7.30 -10.43
C ASN A 96 -13.89 -8.23 -11.57
N TRP A 97 -13.01 -9.16 -11.28
CA TRP A 97 -12.49 -10.12 -12.26
C TRP A 97 -13.56 -11.15 -12.64
N LYS A 98 -14.42 -10.79 -13.60
CA LYS A 98 -15.35 -11.73 -14.21
C LYS A 98 -14.67 -12.44 -15.39
N PRO A 99 -15.14 -13.65 -15.79
CA PRO A 99 -14.67 -14.31 -17.00
C PRO A 99 -14.73 -13.37 -18.20
N GLY A 100 -13.62 -13.24 -18.94
CA GLY A 100 -13.49 -12.37 -20.11
C GLY A 100 -13.02 -10.94 -19.85
N ALA A 101 -12.88 -10.50 -18.59
CA ALA A 101 -12.27 -9.22 -18.26
C ALA A 101 -10.74 -9.36 -18.24
N ASN A 102 -10.07 -8.94 -19.30
CA ASN A 102 -8.70 -9.36 -19.55
C ASN A 102 -7.70 -8.20 -19.44
N VAL A 103 -7.55 -7.66 -18.22
CA VAL A 103 -6.52 -6.67 -17.92
C VAL A 103 -5.11 -7.22 -18.20
N LEU A 104 -4.89 -8.52 -17.97
CA LEU A 104 -3.59 -9.17 -18.19
C LEU A 104 -3.24 -9.30 -19.67
N ASP A 105 -4.23 -9.55 -20.54
CA ASP A 105 -4.00 -9.60 -22.00
C ASP A 105 -3.60 -8.22 -22.52
N TYR A 106 -4.26 -7.16 -22.07
CA TYR A 106 -3.87 -5.81 -22.40
C TYR A 106 -2.44 -5.52 -21.93
N ALA A 107 -2.15 -5.83 -20.65
CA ALA A 107 -0.87 -5.58 -20.04
C ALA A 107 0.28 -6.29 -20.75
N THR A 108 0.14 -7.58 -21.01
CA THR A 108 1.16 -8.40 -21.68
C THR A 108 1.34 -8.00 -23.15
N LYS A 109 0.25 -7.72 -23.87
CA LYS A 109 0.26 -7.25 -25.26
C LYS A 109 1.04 -5.95 -25.43
N TYR A 110 0.78 -4.97 -24.57
CA TYR A 110 1.41 -3.66 -24.65
C TYR A 110 2.67 -3.51 -23.79
N ARG A 111 3.05 -4.54 -23.04
CA ARG A 111 4.14 -4.54 -22.04
C ARG A 111 4.00 -3.40 -21.05
N VAL A 112 2.81 -3.31 -20.43
CA VAL A 112 2.44 -2.25 -19.48
C VAL A 112 2.36 -2.83 -18.07
N PRO A 113 2.99 -2.20 -17.07
CA PRO A 113 2.86 -2.57 -15.67
C PRO A 113 1.41 -2.53 -15.18
N VAL A 114 1.06 -3.38 -14.22
CA VAL A 114 -0.31 -3.45 -13.66
C VAL A 114 -0.30 -3.43 -12.14
N VAL A 115 -1.07 -2.53 -11.54
CA VAL A 115 -1.44 -2.55 -10.12
C VAL A 115 -2.78 -3.26 -9.98
N ILE A 116 -2.79 -4.44 -9.37
CA ILE A 116 -3.99 -5.24 -9.10
C ILE A 116 -4.41 -5.01 -7.65
N ALA A 117 -5.46 -4.22 -7.46
CA ALA A 117 -6.07 -3.93 -6.17
C ALA A 117 -7.39 -4.70 -5.94
N SER A 118 -7.76 -5.55 -6.89
CA SER A 118 -8.94 -6.43 -6.81
C SER A 118 -8.71 -7.51 -5.76
N THR A 119 -9.75 -7.83 -5.00
CA THR A 119 -9.75 -8.84 -3.93
C THR A 119 -10.68 -10.01 -4.29
N GLY A 120 -10.55 -11.14 -3.56
CA GLY A 120 -11.40 -12.31 -3.78
C GLY A 120 -11.10 -13.05 -5.09
N LEU A 121 -9.86 -12.99 -5.55
CA LEU A 121 -9.40 -13.72 -6.74
C LEU A 121 -9.34 -15.22 -6.47
N THR A 122 -9.68 -16.01 -7.48
CA THR A 122 -9.56 -17.48 -7.45
C THR A 122 -8.11 -17.92 -7.64
N ASP A 123 -7.80 -19.17 -7.28
CA ASP A 123 -6.46 -19.74 -7.49
C ASP A 123 -6.04 -19.71 -8.96
N GLU A 124 -6.98 -19.96 -9.87
CA GLU A 124 -6.74 -19.87 -11.32
C GLU A 124 -6.34 -18.44 -11.73
N GLN A 125 -7.03 -17.42 -11.21
CA GLN A 125 -6.70 -16.01 -11.48
C GLN A 125 -5.35 -15.62 -10.88
N LEU A 126 -5.03 -16.15 -9.70
CA LEU A 126 -3.71 -15.96 -9.09
C LEU A 126 -2.60 -16.60 -9.91
N HIS A 127 -2.85 -17.78 -10.48
CA HIS A 127 -1.91 -18.44 -11.41
C HIS A 127 -1.72 -17.60 -12.69
N GLN A 128 -2.80 -17.09 -13.30
CA GLN A 128 -2.73 -16.20 -14.47
C GLN A 128 -1.91 -14.95 -14.20
N ILE A 129 -2.07 -14.34 -13.02
CA ILE A 129 -1.26 -13.20 -12.58
C ILE A 129 0.21 -13.56 -12.47
N ALA A 130 0.52 -14.73 -11.87
CA ALA A 130 1.90 -15.20 -11.74
C ALA A 130 2.56 -15.45 -13.11
N GLU A 131 1.84 -16.01 -14.07
CA GLU A 131 2.34 -16.19 -15.45
C GLU A 131 2.58 -14.84 -16.15
N ALA A 132 1.61 -13.90 -16.05
CA ALA A 132 1.75 -12.58 -16.64
C ALA A 132 2.91 -11.79 -16.03
N SER A 133 3.22 -12.00 -14.74
CA SER A 133 4.32 -11.32 -14.06
C SER A 133 5.71 -11.68 -14.61
N LYS A 134 5.84 -12.79 -15.34
CA LYS A 134 7.07 -13.15 -16.06
C LYS A 134 7.33 -12.23 -17.27
N VAL A 135 6.30 -11.51 -17.72
CA VAL A 135 6.35 -10.67 -18.93
C VAL A 135 6.30 -9.18 -18.59
N VAL A 136 5.53 -8.80 -17.56
CA VAL A 136 5.33 -7.41 -17.12
C VAL A 136 5.43 -7.29 -15.60
N PRO A 137 5.84 -6.12 -15.07
CA PRO A 137 5.79 -5.87 -13.63
C PRO A 137 4.32 -5.88 -13.15
N ILE A 138 4.02 -6.68 -12.14
CA ILE A 138 2.68 -6.72 -11.54
C ILE A 138 2.79 -6.43 -10.04
N PHE A 139 2.04 -5.44 -9.60
CA PHE A 139 1.88 -5.11 -8.20
C PHE A 139 0.58 -5.66 -7.66
N ARG A 140 0.63 -6.41 -6.58
CA ARG A 140 -0.56 -6.92 -5.92
C ARG A 140 -0.46 -6.77 -4.41
N SER A 141 -1.51 -6.21 -3.80
CA SER A 141 -1.61 -6.12 -2.35
C SER A 141 -3.05 -6.32 -1.88
N GLY A 142 -3.24 -7.01 -0.77
CA GLY A 142 -4.54 -7.16 -0.13
C GLY A 142 -5.06 -5.87 0.52
N ASN A 143 -4.17 -4.89 0.73
CA ASN A 143 -4.51 -3.54 1.16
C ASN A 143 -3.53 -2.55 0.54
N MET A 144 -4.05 -1.53 -0.14
CA MET A 144 -3.24 -0.52 -0.85
C MET A 144 -2.76 0.62 0.06
N SER A 145 -3.14 0.67 1.34
CA SER A 145 -2.67 1.72 2.26
C SER A 145 -1.20 1.54 2.60
N LEU A 146 -0.38 2.57 2.32
CA LEU A 146 1.01 2.62 2.77
C LEU A 146 1.12 2.58 4.30
N GLY A 147 0.17 3.23 5.01
CA GLY A 147 0.13 3.21 6.48
C GLY A 147 -0.11 1.80 7.03
N ILE A 148 -0.95 0.99 6.40
CA ILE A 148 -1.15 -0.42 6.78
C ILE A 148 0.10 -1.26 6.48
N ALA A 149 0.77 -1.03 5.36
CA ALA A 149 2.02 -1.73 5.05
C ALA A 149 3.11 -1.41 6.08
N LEU A 150 3.25 -0.13 6.45
CA LEU A 150 4.17 0.30 7.50
C LEU A 150 3.78 -0.31 8.87
N LEU A 151 2.50 -0.24 9.25
CA LEU A 151 1.99 -0.86 10.48
C LEU A 151 2.37 -2.35 10.54
N ARG A 152 2.18 -3.07 9.44
CA ARG A 152 2.52 -4.50 9.33
C ARG A 152 4.02 -4.76 9.52
N ALA A 153 4.87 -3.97 8.86
CA ALA A 153 6.33 -4.09 9.00
C ALA A 153 6.79 -3.79 10.43
N LEU A 154 6.25 -2.73 11.05
CA LEU A 154 6.56 -2.36 12.43
C LEU A 154 6.06 -3.40 13.44
N ALA A 155 4.84 -3.92 13.25
CA ALA A 155 4.27 -4.96 14.12
C ALA A 155 5.11 -6.25 14.07
N LYS A 156 5.50 -6.69 12.86
CA LYS A 156 6.40 -7.83 12.68
C LYS A 156 7.75 -7.60 13.37
N LYS A 157 8.34 -6.43 13.18
CA LYS A 157 9.62 -6.07 13.81
C LYS A 157 9.51 -6.02 15.33
N ALA A 158 8.43 -5.40 15.85
CA ALA A 158 8.17 -5.34 17.27
C ALA A 158 8.02 -6.74 17.88
N ALA A 159 7.20 -7.60 17.27
CA ALA A 159 7.01 -8.99 17.71
C ALA A 159 8.34 -9.76 17.79
N GLY A 160 9.20 -9.64 16.76
CA GLY A 160 10.49 -10.32 16.76
C GLY A 160 11.50 -9.78 17.79
N VAL A 161 11.42 -8.50 18.16
CA VAL A 161 12.30 -7.89 19.19
C VAL A 161 11.79 -8.18 20.59
N LEU A 162 10.46 -8.09 20.81
CA LEU A 162 9.84 -8.22 22.12
C LEU A 162 9.70 -9.69 22.54
N GLY A 163 9.55 -10.60 21.56
CA GLY A 163 9.47 -12.04 21.79
C GLY A 163 8.41 -12.43 22.81
N ASP A 164 8.72 -13.44 23.61
CA ASP A 164 7.82 -14.03 24.61
C ASP A 164 7.64 -13.17 25.88
N ALA A 165 8.37 -12.08 26.01
CA ALA A 165 8.22 -11.18 27.15
C ALA A 165 6.93 -10.32 27.05
N PHE A 166 6.27 -10.30 25.88
CA PHE A 166 5.07 -9.50 25.64
C PHE A 166 3.93 -10.34 25.10
N ASP A 167 2.75 -10.11 25.66
CA ASP A 167 1.49 -10.63 25.15
C ASP A 167 0.99 -9.78 23.96
N VAL A 168 0.50 -10.42 22.90
CA VAL A 168 0.03 -9.71 21.70
C VAL A 168 -1.48 -9.78 21.56
N GLU A 169 -2.10 -8.63 21.35
CA GLU A 169 -3.53 -8.50 21.05
C GLU A 169 -3.71 -7.57 19.84
N ILE A 170 -4.55 -7.98 18.89
CA ILE A 170 -4.89 -7.21 17.69
C ILE A 170 -6.34 -6.78 17.77
N VAL A 171 -6.61 -5.50 17.58
CA VAL A 171 -7.97 -4.93 17.60
C VAL A 171 -8.23 -4.25 16.26
N GLU A 172 -9.39 -4.51 15.66
CA GLU A 172 -9.84 -3.83 14.46
C GLU A 172 -11.26 -3.30 14.60
N ALA A 173 -11.54 -2.17 13.98
CA ALA A 173 -12.87 -1.59 13.95
C ALA A 173 -13.27 -1.20 12.52
N HIS A 174 -14.51 -1.52 12.15
CA HIS A 174 -15.13 -1.12 10.89
C HIS A 174 -16.59 -0.75 11.05
N HIS A 175 -17.14 -0.17 10.00
CA HIS A 175 -18.55 0.18 9.93
C HIS A 175 -19.49 -1.03 10.17
N ASN A 176 -20.69 -0.77 10.64
CA ASN A 176 -21.68 -1.78 11.00
C ASN A 176 -22.19 -2.65 9.82
N ARG A 177 -21.93 -2.26 8.58
CA ARG A 177 -22.30 -3.02 7.36
C ARG A 177 -21.23 -4.03 6.90
N LYS A 178 -20.04 -4.07 7.55
CA LYS A 178 -18.98 -5.00 7.16
C LYS A 178 -19.35 -6.42 7.56
N LEU A 179 -19.32 -7.35 6.61
CA LEU A 179 -19.77 -8.74 6.79
C LEU A 179 -18.69 -9.63 7.40
N ASP A 180 -17.46 -9.50 6.93
CA ASP A 180 -16.34 -10.31 7.41
C ASP A 180 -15.83 -9.78 8.75
N ALA A 181 -15.52 -10.69 9.66
CA ALA A 181 -14.85 -10.47 10.94
C ALA A 181 -14.00 -11.69 11.30
N PRO A 182 -12.68 -11.54 11.48
CA PRO A 182 -11.90 -10.32 11.33
C PRO A 182 -11.80 -9.82 9.89
N SER A 183 -11.38 -8.56 9.74
CA SER A 183 -11.10 -8.00 8.41
C SER A 183 -9.86 -8.67 7.77
N GLY A 184 -9.81 -8.69 6.42
CA GLY A 184 -8.62 -9.19 5.72
C GLY A 184 -7.32 -8.49 6.15
N THR A 185 -7.36 -7.19 6.46
CA THR A 185 -6.20 -6.44 6.98
C THR A 185 -5.79 -6.92 8.37
N ALA A 186 -6.75 -7.23 9.26
CA ALA A 186 -6.44 -7.77 10.58
C ALA A 186 -5.78 -9.15 10.48
N LEU A 187 -6.24 -10.00 9.54
CA LEU A 187 -5.60 -11.29 9.26
C LEU A 187 -4.18 -11.12 8.72
N MET A 188 -3.94 -10.14 7.82
CA MET A 188 -2.59 -9.83 7.34
C MET A 188 -1.65 -9.37 8.47
N LEU A 189 -2.16 -8.63 9.45
CA LEU A 189 -1.39 -8.22 10.65
C LEU A 189 -1.08 -9.43 11.54
N LEU A 190 -2.06 -10.31 11.74
CA LEU A 190 -1.89 -11.56 12.49
C LEU A 190 -0.78 -12.41 11.87
N ASP A 191 -0.83 -12.63 10.54
CA ASP A 191 0.16 -13.43 9.81
C ASP A 191 1.57 -12.80 9.91
N ALA A 192 1.66 -11.48 9.81
CA ALA A 192 2.93 -10.78 9.96
C ALA A 192 3.52 -10.94 11.37
N VAL A 193 2.69 -10.82 12.42
CA VAL A 193 3.10 -11.02 13.81
C VAL A 193 3.52 -12.47 14.03
N LYS A 194 2.69 -13.45 13.61
CA LYS A 194 3.01 -14.88 13.69
C LYS A 194 4.35 -15.21 13.05
N SER A 195 4.63 -14.65 11.87
CA SER A 195 5.87 -14.91 11.12
C SER A 195 7.14 -14.40 11.81
N ALA A 196 7.02 -13.63 12.88
CA ALA A 196 8.16 -13.13 13.66
C ALA A 196 8.62 -14.10 14.77
N TYR A 197 7.80 -15.11 15.08
CA TYR A 197 8.12 -16.11 16.11
C TYR A 197 8.66 -17.39 15.48
N PRO A 198 9.58 -18.09 16.14
CA PRO A 198 10.14 -19.34 15.65
C PRO A 198 9.17 -20.53 15.82
N ASP A 199 8.21 -20.43 16.73
CA ASP A 199 7.20 -21.42 17.06
C ASP A 199 5.80 -21.00 16.57
N GLU A 200 4.90 -21.96 16.50
CA GLU A 200 3.52 -21.70 16.08
C GLU A 200 2.78 -20.91 17.17
N ARG A 201 2.07 -19.86 16.76
CA ARG A 201 1.20 -19.04 17.61
C ARG A 201 -0.26 -19.31 17.28
N GLU A 202 -1.07 -19.47 18.32
CA GLU A 202 -2.50 -19.68 18.18
C GLU A 202 -3.24 -18.33 18.08
N ALA A 203 -4.21 -18.25 17.16
CA ALA A 203 -5.09 -17.08 17.06
C ALA A 203 -6.36 -17.31 17.89
N VAL A 204 -6.63 -16.44 18.85
CA VAL A 204 -7.85 -16.50 19.67
C VAL A 204 -8.80 -15.39 19.28
N PHE A 205 -9.93 -15.75 18.67
CA PHE A 205 -10.92 -14.82 18.14
C PHE A 205 -11.97 -14.46 19.21
N GLY A 206 -11.76 -13.33 19.84
CA GLY A 206 -12.56 -12.88 20.97
C GLY A 206 -12.28 -13.66 22.24
N ARG A 207 -12.37 -13.02 23.37
CA ARG A 207 -12.17 -13.63 24.68
C ARG A 207 -13.38 -13.34 25.56
N HIS A 208 -14.08 -14.39 25.97
CA HIS A 208 -15.31 -14.27 26.75
C HIS A 208 -15.49 -15.44 27.72
N GLY A 209 -16.34 -15.25 28.75
CA GLY A 209 -16.64 -16.29 29.74
C GLY A 209 -15.83 -16.11 31.03
N ARG A 210 -15.94 -17.09 31.92
CA ARG A 210 -15.32 -17.07 33.25
C ARG A 210 -14.02 -17.87 33.32
N ASP A 211 -13.83 -18.80 32.39
CA ASP A 211 -12.67 -19.67 32.29
C ASP A 211 -12.01 -19.50 30.92
N CYS A 212 -11.42 -18.33 30.73
CA CYS A 212 -10.81 -17.92 29.48
C CYS A 212 -9.46 -17.20 29.74
N LYS A 213 -8.69 -17.74 30.70
CA LYS A 213 -7.36 -17.21 31.03
C LYS A 213 -6.47 -17.32 29.78
N ARG A 214 -5.81 -16.18 29.43
CA ARG A 214 -4.85 -16.11 28.34
C ARG A 214 -3.71 -17.11 28.52
N GLN A 215 -3.36 -17.81 27.44
CA GLN A 215 -2.18 -18.65 27.37
C GLN A 215 -1.03 -17.90 26.71
N HIS A 216 0.20 -18.35 26.99
CA HIS A 216 1.41 -17.64 26.58
C HIS A 216 1.57 -17.53 25.04
N GLN A 217 1.19 -18.58 24.30
CA GLN A 217 1.35 -18.64 22.84
C GLN A 217 0.17 -18.05 22.05
N GLU A 218 -0.82 -17.47 22.74
CA GLU A 218 -1.97 -16.88 22.06
C GLU A 218 -1.65 -15.49 21.48
N ILE A 219 -2.24 -15.22 20.33
CA ILE A 219 -2.41 -13.86 19.79
C ILE A 219 -3.92 -13.57 19.76
N GLY A 220 -4.37 -12.65 20.59
CA GLY A 220 -5.79 -12.26 20.61
C GLY A 220 -6.19 -11.45 19.39
N MET A 221 -7.41 -11.67 18.88
CA MET A 221 -7.98 -10.97 17.74
C MET A 221 -9.38 -10.50 18.06
N HIS A 222 -9.62 -9.19 17.99
CA HIS A 222 -10.88 -8.56 18.38
C HIS A 222 -11.43 -7.68 17.25
N SER A 223 -12.69 -7.92 16.88
CA SER A 223 -13.36 -7.18 15.81
C SER A 223 -14.49 -6.33 16.36
N LEU A 224 -14.41 -5.02 16.15
CA LEU A 224 -15.45 -4.06 16.51
C LEU A 224 -16.24 -3.66 15.26
N ARG A 225 -17.56 -3.51 15.41
CA ARG A 225 -18.45 -3.06 14.33
C ARG A 225 -19.33 -1.93 14.85
N GLY A 226 -19.23 -0.74 14.20
CA GLY A 226 -20.00 0.41 14.65
C GLY A 226 -19.98 1.56 13.66
N GLY A 227 -21.07 2.32 13.61
CA GLY A 227 -21.17 3.56 12.84
C GLY A 227 -20.72 3.43 11.40
N THR A 228 -19.90 4.37 10.98
CA THR A 228 -19.36 4.52 9.62
C THR A 228 -17.82 4.41 9.56
N VAL A 229 -17.20 3.80 10.57
CA VAL A 229 -15.73 3.63 10.64
C VAL A 229 -15.21 3.00 9.36
N THR A 230 -14.28 3.66 8.70
CA THR A 230 -13.72 3.19 7.42
C THR A 230 -12.82 1.97 7.63
N GLY A 231 -11.97 2.02 8.67
CA GLY A 231 -11.10 0.93 9.09
C GLY A 231 -10.04 1.42 10.06
N GLU A 232 -10.02 0.85 11.24
CA GLU A 232 -9.00 1.07 12.27
C GLU A 232 -8.37 -0.26 12.65
N HIS A 233 -7.07 -0.24 12.88
CA HIS A 233 -6.29 -1.42 13.24
C HIS A 233 -5.24 -1.04 14.27
N GLU A 234 -5.16 -1.80 15.35
CA GLU A 234 -4.18 -1.62 16.41
C GLU A 234 -3.54 -2.97 16.75
N VAL A 235 -2.22 -2.99 16.87
CA VAL A 235 -1.45 -4.11 17.41
C VAL A 235 -0.88 -3.67 18.76
N CYS A 236 -1.30 -4.36 19.80
CA CYS A 236 -0.91 -4.10 21.20
C CYS A 236 0.07 -5.16 21.68
N PHE A 237 1.13 -4.73 22.32
CA PHE A 237 2.11 -5.56 23.01
C PHE A 237 2.10 -5.20 24.49
N PHE A 238 1.81 -6.17 25.36
CA PHE A 238 1.69 -5.99 26.79
C PHE A 238 2.83 -6.71 27.53
N GLY A 239 3.78 -5.95 28.04
CA GLY A 239 4.88 -6.43 28.88
C GLY A 239 4.63 -6.18 30.38
N THR A 240 5.57 -6.63 31.21
CA THR A 240 5.52 -6.36 32.64
C THR A 240 5.81 -4.90 32.94
N GLY A 241 4.78 -4.15 33.34
CA GLY A 241 4.90 -2.73 33.68
C GLY A 241 4.91 -1.76 32.49
N GLU A 242 4.86 -2.25 31.24
CA GLU A 242 4.83 -1.43 30.05
C GLU A 242 3.93 -2.01 28.96
N ARG A 243 3.59 -1.20 27.99
CA ARG A 243 2.85 -1.60 26.79
C ARG A 243 3.23 -0.75 25.59
N ILE A 244 3.23 -1.36 24.43
CA ILE A 244 3.45 -0.68 23.16
C ILE A 244 2.18 -0.87 22.33
N ARG A 245 1.75 0.19 21.63
CA ARG A 245 0.64 0.17 20.68
C ARG A 245 1.07 0.78 19.38
N ILE A 246 0.77 0.10 18.28
CA ILE A 246 1.00 0.60 16.94
C ILE A 246 -0.35 0.57 16.24
N SER A 247 -0.85 1.73 15.80
CA SER A 247 -2.20 1.86 15.27
C SER A 247 -2.23 2.63 13.95
N HIS A 248 -3.27 2.36 13.18
CA HIS A 248 -3.61 3.05 11.93
C HIS A 248 -5.11 3.26 11.87
N SER A 249 -5.54 4.47 11.50
CA SER A 249 -6.93 4.81 11.22
C SER A 249 -7.05 5.35 9.80
N ALA A 250 -7.93 4.77 9.00
CA ALA A 250 -8.30 5.28 7.69
C ALA A 250 -9.52 6.19 7.83
N GLU A 251 -9.35 7.49 7.61
CA GLU A 251 -10.46 8.45 7.66
C GLU A 251 -11.43 8.30 6.49
N ASN A 252 -10.88 7.97 5.30
CA ASN A 252 -11.66 7.75 4.09
C ASN A 252 -10.94 6.75 3.16
N ARG A 253 -11.63 6.34 2.09
CA ARG A 253 -11.08 5.37 1.12
C ARG A 253 -10.04 5.94 0.16
N GLY A 254 -9.82 7.25 0.16
CA GLY A 254 -8.80 7.90 -0.64
C GLY A 254 -7.38 7.41 -0.32
N VAL A 255 -7.12 6.93 0.91
CA VAL A 255 -5.83 6.33 1.29
C VAL A 255 -5.46 5.12 0.42
N PHE A 256 -6.44 4.35 -0.04
CA PHE A 256 -6.21 3.20 -0.93
C PHE A 256 -5.94 3.65 -2.37
N ALA A 257 -6.61 4.70 -2.84
CA ALA A 257 -6.37 5.30 -4.15
C ALA A 257 -4.96 5.92 -4.21
N ALA A 258 -4.57 6.67 -3.17
CA ALA A 258 -3.22 7.24 -3.05
C ALA A 258 -2.14 6.14 -3.06
N GLY A 259 -2.39 5.05 -2.33
CA GLY A 259 -1.49 3.90 -2.33
C GLY A 259 -1.37 3.22 -3.70
N ALA A 260 -2.48 3.10 -4.44
CA ALA A 260 -2.46 2.54 -5.79
C ALA A 260 -1.68 3.41 -6.78
N LEU A 261 -1.83 4.74 -6.71
CA LEU A 261 -1.02 5.68 -7.50
C LEU A 261 0.47 5.59 -7.15
N ARG A 262 0.81 5.44 -5.86
CA ARG A 262 2.19 5.22 -5.43
C ARG A 262 2.75 3.89 -5.94
N ALA A 263 1.97 2.82 -5.88
CA ALA A 263 2.33 1.53 -6.45
C ALA A 263 2.55 1.62 -7.97
N ALA A 264 1.71 2.37 -8.68
CA ALA A 264 1.87 2.63 -10.11
C ALA A 264 3.19 3.34 -10.41
N ALA A 265 3.52 4.41 -9.70
CA ALA A 265 4.78 5.12 -9.84
C ALA A 265 6.00 4.23 -9.53
N PHE A 266 5.89 3.38 -8.51
CA PHE A 266 6.93 2.40 -8.17
C PHE A 266 7.17 1.41 -9.32
N LEU A 267 6.08 0.87 -9.93
CA LEU A 267 6.18 -0.12 -11.01
C LEU A 267 6.83 0.41 -12.29
N MET A 268 6.79 1.71 -12.54
CA MET A 268 7.37 2.32 -13.75
C MET A 268 8.86 2.00 -13.93
N ASN A 269 9.57 1.72 -12.85
CA ASN A 269 11.01 1.47 -12.84
C ASN A 269 11.36 0.00 -12.54
N GLN A 270 10.36 -0.90 -12.53
CA GLN A 270 10.58 -2.30 -12.18
C GLN A 270 10.73 -3.19 -13.42
N GLN A 271 11.47 -4.27 -13.26
CA GLN A 271 11.53 -5.35 -14.24
C GLN A 271 10.31 -6.27 -14.10
N PRO A 272 10.00 -7.13 -15.10
CA PRO A 272 8.97 -8.16 -14.92
C PRO A 272 9.15 -8.92 -13.61
N GLY A 273 8.06 -9.10 -12.88
CA GLY A 273 8.06 -9.71 -11.55
C GLY A 273 6.80 -9.38 -10.76
N MET A 274 6.65 -10.04 -9.60
CA MET A 274 5.60 -9.75 -8.63
C MET A 274 6.12 -8.79 -7.56
N TYR A 275 5.33 -7.76 -7.27
CA TYR A 275 5.62 -6.73 -6.29
C TYR A 275 4.44 -6.50 -5.35
N SER A 276 4.71 -5.95 -4.18
CA SER A 276 3.74 -5.70 -3.13
C SER A 276 4.02 -4.38 -2.39
N MET A 277 3.18 -4.04 -1.43
CA MET A 277 3.44 -2.89 -0.56
C MET A 277 4.69 -3.04 0.31
N ASP A 278 5.17 -4.27 0.55
CA ASP A 278 6.41 -4.49 1.29
C ASP A 278 7.62 -3.99 0.50
N ASP A 279 7.61 -4.14 -0.82
CA ASP A 279 8.67 -3.65 -1.69
C ASP A 279 8.72 -2.12 -1.71
N VAL A 280 7.58 -1.46 -1.58
CA VAL A 280 7.50 0.00 -1.47
C VAL A 280 8.01 0.48 -0.11
N VAL A 281 7.64 -0.21 0.99
CA VAL A 281 8.10 0.13 2.36
C VAL A 281 9.58 -0.17 2.53
N GLY A 282 10.08 -1.25 1.94
CA GLY A 282 11.49 -1.65 2.02
C GLY A 282 12.46 -0.67 1.34
N GLN A 283 11.96 0.26 0.52
CA GLN A 283 12.76 1.32 -0.12
C GLN A 283 12.79 2.63 0.71
N LEU A 284 12.03 2.71 1.81
CA LEU A 284 12.00 3.85 2.73
C LEU A 284 12.97 3.63 3.89
#